data_f396b17e3e6d296a27b8cf7a4d20505d
#
_entry.id   f396b17e3e6d296a27b8cf7a4d20505d
#
_cell.length_a   1.000
_cell.length_b   1.000
_cell.length_c   1.000
_cell.angle_alpha   90.00
_cell.angle_beta   90.00
_cell.angle_gamma   90.00
#
_symmetry.space_group_name_H-M   'P 1'
#
loop_
_entity.id
_entity.type
_entity.pdbx_description
1 polymer ?
#
loop_
_entity_poly.entity_id
_entity_poly.type
_entity_poly.pdbx_seq_one_letter_code
_entity_poly.pdbx_strand_id
1 'polypeptide(L)'
;LFAPIYNADGHEHVSIYNRSNQNGPVEGMGYRATANGINLNRDFLRLVSPEAKALAKLVTTWNPHLHVDNHVTNGSDHAWVLTWLVAEAPELAPQLDAWVGAHLPKVLAVVEADGHPNGPYVNHISRSDPTAGMIWDVTQPRYSSGYFPLRNRISILIEMHAHKPFRDRVLANRAFIDELIDEVGRSGRELVKAVNEAEGATVAMGVADAEPSKVVVRWKLGDEGETITWPAYDWTIEDSEVMGGKRVRYRPGEIREVELEWRHLQEAELTLARPRGYLVLAGWPQIEELVAGHGLRTFRLSQDTELEVETVRLSSPEFATSSFQGVVMVEDFEVSREREKRSIPAGSLWIPADQPSFEVAVQLFEPEAPDSIVRWGVVSSLFERKIYIGPDLLEQLAKEMLTDDKVRSEWEAALGDPEFAKNPGARYMWWYRRTPYWDETVGLLPVMRVMAPVDLDIEPWPRP
;
A
#
# COMPACT_ATOMS: atom_id res chain seq x y z
N LEU A 1 -0.63 14.40 -19.92
CA LEU A 1 -1.20 13.11 -20.30
C LEU A 1 -2.62 13.00 -19.80
N PHE A 2 -3.50 12.41 -20.58
CA PHE A 2 -4.89 12.19 -20.23
C PHE A 2 -5.26 10.74 -20.54
N ALA A 3 -5.70 9.98 -19.51
CA ALA A 3 -6.18 8.62 -19.65
C ALA A 3 -7.71 8.62 -19.41
N PRO A 4 -8.55 8.78 -20.45
CA PRO A 4 -9.98 8.99 -20.29
C PRO A 4 -10.70 7.76 -19.77
N ILE A 5 -10.19 6.56 -20.03
CA ILE A 5 -10.76 5.28 -19.60
C ILE A 5 -9.63 4.39 -19.11
N TYR A 6 -9.51 4.26 -17.79
CA TYR A 6 -8.49 3.39 -17.18
C TYR A 6 -8.97 1.93 -17.10
N ASN A 7 -10.21 1.71 -16.67
CA ASN A 7 -10.82 0.38 -16.62
C ASN A 7 -11.68 0.15 -17.89
N ALA A 8 -11.05 -0.22 -18.99
CA ALA A 8 -11.73 -0.43 -20.27
C ALA A 8 -12.78 -1.55 -20.19
N ASP A 9 -12.45 -2.68 -19.58
CA ASP A 9 -13.38 -3.80 -19.42
C ASP A 9 -14.61 -3.41 -18.58
N GLY A 10 -14.37 -2.74 -17.46
CA GLY A 10 -15.44 -2.26 -16.60
C GLY A 10 -16.32 -1.21 -17.29
N HIS A 11 -15.69 -0.35 -18.11
CA HIS A 11 -16.43 0.63 -18.92
C HIS A 11 -17.38 -0.03 -19.91
N GLU A 12 -16.94 -1.05 -20.62
CA GLU A 12 -17.76 -1.78 -21.60
C GLU A 12 -18.84 -2.68 -20.96
N HIS A 13 -18.67 -3.06 -19.70
CA HIS A 13 -19.63 -3.88 -18.96
C HIS A 13 -20.73 -3.02 -18.32
N VAL A 14 -21.52 -2.34 -19.14
CA VAL A 14 -22.60 -1.43 -18.72
C VAL A 14 -23.83 -2.21 -18.28
N SER A 15 -24.43 -1.79 -17.15
CA SER A 15 -25.71 -2.29 -16.68
C SER A 15 -26.42 -1.27 -15.78
N ILE A 16 -27.76 -1.22 -15.86
CA ILE A 16 -28.57 -0.43 -14.92
C ILE A 16 -28.51 -0.95 -13.48
N TYR A 17 -28.00 -2.15 -13.27
CA TYR A 17 -27.80 -2.78 -11.96
C TYR A 17 -26.40 -2.55 -11.38
N ASN A 18 -25.47 -1.99 -12.16
CA ASN A 18 -24.16 -1.62 -11.67
C ASN A 18 -24.25 -0.30 -10.89
N ARG A 19 -23.42 -0.17 -9.84
CA ARG A 19 -23.30 1.10 -9.08
C ARG A 19 -24.66 1.66 -8.61
N SER A 20 -25.50 0.81 -8.05
CA SER A 20 -26.87 1.16 -7.61
C SER A 20 -26.95 2.33 -6.61
N ASN A 21 -25.84 2.71 -5.99
CA ASN A 21 -25.71 3.84 -5.07
C ASN A 21 -25.26 5.15 -5.76
N GLN A 22 -25.28 5.21 -7.10
CA GLN A 22 -24.82 6.38 -7.87
C GLN A 22 -25.86 6.77 -8.93
N ASN A 23 -26.07 8.08 -9.11
CA ASN A 23 -26.85 8.60 -10.24
C ASN A 23 -25.99 8.53 -11.52
N GLY A 24 -26.31 7.63 -12.40
CA GLY A 24 -25.61 7.42 -13.66
C GLY A 24 -26.39 7.88 -14.88
N PRO A 25 -25.84 7.65 -16.08
CA PRO A 25 -26.60 7.69 -17.33
C PRO A 25 -27.78 6.74 -17.30
N VAL A 26 -28.81 7.03 -18.13
CA VAL A 26 -30.07 6.23 -18.19
C VAL A 26 -29.79 4.79 -18.63
N GLU A 27 -28.81 4.60 -19.48
CA GLU A 27 -28.38 3.29 -20.00
C GLU A 27 -27.66 2.44 -18.91
N GLY A 28 -27.31 3.01 -17.79
CA GLY A 28 -26.58 2.38 -16.69
C GLY A 28 -25.12 2.80 -16.61
N MET A 29 -24.40 2.15 -15.73
CA MET A 29 -22.99 2.43 -15.44
C MET A 29 -22.11 1.21 -15.69
N GLY A 30 -20.82 1.45 -15.88
CA GLY A 30 -19.83 0.40 -16.00
C GLY A 30 -19.63 -0.39 -14.70
N TYR A 31 -18.89 -1.48 -14.80
CA TYR A 31 -18.57 -2.37 -13.69
C TYR A 31 -17.31 -1.92 -12.93
N ARG A 32 -17.23 -2.24 -11.63
CA ARG A 32 -16.16 -1.77 -10.77
C ARG A 32 -14.80 -2.43 -11.04
N ALA A 33 -14.82 -3.70 -11.40
CA ALA A 33 -13.60 -4.50 -11.60
C ALA A 33 -13.28 -4.67 -13.09
N THR A 34 -12.03 -5.05 -13.38
CA THR A 34 -11.59 -5.53 -14.70
C THR A 34 -12.23 -6.87 -15.04
N ALA A 35 -12.01 -7.38 -16.25
CA ALA A 35 -12.44 -8.73 -16.68
C ALA A 35 -11.95 -9.84 -15.75
N ASN A 36 -10.77 -9.66 -15.12
CA ASN A 36 -10.20 -10.61 -14.17
C ASN A 36 -10.70 -10.42 -12.72
N GLY A 37 -11.70 -9.57 -12.51
CA GLY A 37 -12.27 -9.32 -11.19
C GLY A 37 -11.40 -8.45 -10.27
N ILE A 38 -10.39 -7.77 -10.79
CA ILE A 38 -9.49 -6.90 -10.01
C ILE A 38 -10.03 -5.47 -10.01
N ASN A 39 -10.08 -4.87 -8.83
CA ASN A 39 -10.33 -3.44 -8.68
C ASN A 39 -9.01 -2.68 -8.85
N LEU A 40 -8.88 -1.90 -9.92
CA LEU A 40 -7.66 -1.16 -10.25
C LEU A 40 -7.21 -0.19 -9.15
N ASN A 41 -8.17 0.37 -8.40
CA ASN A 41 -7.85 1.18 -7.21
C ASN A 41 -7.47 0.33 -5.98
N ARG A 42 -6.87 -0.84 -6.19
CA ARG A 42 -6.24 -1.75 -5.21
C ARG A 42 -4.96 -2.35 -5.78
N ASP A 43 -4.53 -1.89 -6.96
CA ASP A 43 -3.48 -2.57 -7.74
C ASP A 43 -2.28 -1.67 -8.08
N PHE A 44 -2.17 -0.47 -7.49
CA PHE A 44 -1.07 0.48 -7.79
C PHE A 44 0.30 -0.07 -7.41
N LEU A 45 0.45 -0.73 -6.26
CA LEU A 45 1.72 -1.32 -5.85
C LEU A 45 1.88 -2.77 -6.32
N ARG A 46 0.79 -3.50 -6.46
CA ARG A 46 0.80 -4.93 -6.72
C ARG A 46 1.02 -5.28 -8.19
N LEU A 47 0.56 -4.44 -9.12
CA LEU A 47 0.73 -4.56 -10.58
C LEU A 47 0.31 -5.93 -11.15
N VAL A 48 -0.84 -6.46 -10.75
CA VAL A 48 -1.32 -7.78 -11.22
C VAL A 48 -2.07 -7.66 -12.53
N SER A 49 -2.94 -6.64 -12.66
CA SER A 49 -3.74 -6.43 -13.86
C SER A 49 -2.92 -5.86 -15.01
N PRO A 50 -3.28 -6.17 -16.28
CA PRO A 50 -2.65 -5.55 -17.45
C PRO A 50 -2.76 -4.03 -17.45
N GLU A 51 -3.89 -3.49 -16.98
CA GLU A 51 -4.15 -2.06 -16.89
C GLU A 51 -3.22 -1.37 -15.88
N ALA A 52 -3.02 -1.95 -14.69
CA ALA A 52 -2.09 -1.43 -13.70
C ALA A 52 -0.65 -1.45 -14.21
N LYS A 53 -0.23 -2.54 -14.89
CA LYS A 53 1.08 -2.63 -15.56
C LYS A 53 1.23 -1.56 -16.65
N ALA A 54 0.18 -1.32 -17.45
CA ALA A 54 0.20 -0.28 -18.48
C ALA A 54 0.30 1.12 -17.87
N LEU A 55 -0.44 1.40 -16.79
CA LEU A 55 -0.35 2.66 -16.07
C LEU A 55 1.04 2.85 -15.44
N ALA A 56 1.59 1.83 -14.80
CA ALA A 56 2.94 1.87 -14.22
C ALA A 56 4.00 2.18 -15.30
N LYS A 57 3.89 1.53 -16.47
CA LYS A 57 4.75 1.81 -17.62
C LYS A 57 4.60 3.26 -18.12
N LEU A 58 3.38 3.78 -18.18
CA LEU A 58 3.13 5.17 -18.53
C LEU A 58 3.77 6.12 -17.52
N VAL A 59 3.56 5.87 -16.22
CA VAL A 59 4.14 6.66 -15.12
C VAL A 59 5.68 6.63 -15.17
N THR A 60 6.28 5.47 -15.36
CA THR A 60 7.76 5.35 -15.42
C THR A 60 8.36 5.95 -16.67
N THR A 61 7.63 5.96 -17.80
CA THR A 61 8.10 6.52 -19.08
C THR A 61 8.01 8.03 -19.10
N TRP A 62 6.89 8.60 -18.64
CA TRP A 62 6.63 10.04 -18.72
C TRP A 62 6.98 10.79 -17.44
N ASN A 63 7.12 10.08 -16.33
CA ASN A 63 7.49 10.58 -15.01
C ASN A 63 6.74 11.88 -14.63
N PRO A 64 5.39 11.88 -14.59
CA PRO A 64 4.59 13.08 -14.35
C PRO A 64 4.87 13.64 -12.95
N HIS A 65 4.85 14.97 -12.80
CA HIS A 65 5.09 15.65 -11.53
C HIS A 65 3.86 15.68 -10.64
N LEU A 66 2.67 15.61 -11.25
CA LEU A 66 1.37 15.60 -10.57
C LEU A 66 0.46 14.60 -11.24
N HIS A 67 -0.32 13.90 -10.45
CA HIS A 67 -1.35 12.94 -10.85
C HIS A 67 -2.71 13.41 -10.34
N VAL A 68 -3.75 13.21 -11.14
CA VAL A 68 -5.15 13.39 -10.73
C VAL A 68 -5.89 12.10 -10.96
N ASP A 69 -6.55 11.61 -9.92
CA ASP A 69 -7.36 10.40 -9.93
C ASP A 69 -8.83 10.75 -9.75
N ASN A 70 -9.67 10.45 -10.76
CA ASN A 70 -11.07 10.88 -10.77
C ASN A 70 -11.99 9.73 -10.38
N HIS A 71 -12.77 9.97 -9.34
CA HIS A 71 -13.66 8.99 -8.71
C HIS A 71 -15.09 9.52 -8.52
N VAL A 72 -15.91 8.69 -7.89
CA VAL A 72 -17.27 9.01 -7.44
C VAL A 72 -17.47 8.52 -6.01
N THR A 73 -18.02 9.38 -5.14
CA THR A 73 -18.14 9.19 -3.69
C THR A 73 -18.90 7.93 -3.24
N ASN A 74 -18.78 7.63 -1.96
CA ASN A 74 -19.36 6.45 -1.29
C ASN A 74 -20.90 6.51 -1.07
N GLY A 75 -21.53 7.70 -1.16
CA GLY A 75 -22.98 7.85 -1.01
C GLY A 75 -23.47 8.61 0.22
N SER A 76 -22.58 9.19 1.05
CA SER A 76 -22.97 10.24 2.01
C SER A 76 -23.53 11.43 1.26
N ASP A 77 -24.59 12.06 1.76
CA ASP A 77 -25.30 13.09 0.97
C ASP A 77 -25.15 14.49 1.59
N HIS A 78 -24.64 15.42 0.79
CA HIS A 78 -24.23 16.78 1.20
C HIS A 78 -24.30 17.77 0.03
N ALA A 79 -24.11 19.07 0.30
CA ALA A 79 -24.21 20.11 -0.72
C ALA A 79 -23.03 20.14 -1.70
N TRP A 80 -21.84 19.71 -1.31
CA TRP A 80 -20.68 19.67 -2.22
C TRP A 80 -20.93 18.75 -3.41
N VAL A 81 -20.57 19.21 -4.61
CA VAL A 81 -20.64 18.42 -5.84
C VAL A 81 -19.33 17.70 -6.11
N LEU A 82 -18.25 18.26 -5.59
CA LEU A 82 -16.88 17.75 -5.70
C LEU A 82 -16.28 17.67 -4.30
N THR A 83 -15.64 16.56 -4.01
CA THR A 83 -14.78 16.41 -2.84
C THR A 83 -13.37 16.02 -3.28
N TRP A 84 -12.38 16.37 -2.49
CA TRP A 84 -10.97 16.18 -2.84
C TRP A 84 -10.18 15.60 -1.67
N LEU A 85 -9.05 14.99 -2.02
CA LEU A 85 -8.13 14.40 -1.08
C LEU A 85 -6.71 14.40 -1.67
N VAL A 86 -5.73 14.78 -0.87
CA VAL A 86 -4.31 14.79 -1.21
C VAL A 86 -3.51 14.44 0.04
N ALA A 87 -2.42 13.69 -0.12
CA ALA A 87 -1.51 13.42 0.99
C ALA A 87 -0.86 14.72 1.49
N GLU A 88 -0.64 14.81 2.78
CA GLU A 88 0.00 15.94 3.47
C GLU A 88 1.27 15.47 4.18
N ALA A 89 2.09 16.40 4.67
CA ALA A 89 3.24 16.06 5.48
C ALA A 89 2.77 15.43 6.83
N PRO A 90 3.47 14.40 7.36
CA PRO A 90 4.78 13.92 6.91
C PRO A 90 4.73 12.80 5.85
N GLU A 91 3.57 12.35 5.40
CA GLU A 91 3.42 11.32 4.36
C GLU A 91 3.87 11.83 2.98
N LEU A 92 3.52 13.07 2.67
CA LEU A 92 4.03 13.78 1.48
C LEU A 92 5.31 14.56 1.84
N ALA A 93 6.27 14.58 0.93
CA ALA A 93 7.50 15.35 1.13
C ALA A 93 7.20 16.84 1.38
N PRO A 94 7.86 17.52 2.35
CA PRO A 94 7.51 18.88 2.76
C PRO A 94 7.50 19.91 1.62
N GLN A 95 8.34 19.74 0.60
CA GLN A 95 8.40 20.63 -0.56
C GLN A 95 7.14 20.49 -1.45
N LEU A 96 6.61 19.28 -1.54
CA LEU A 96 5.39 18.98 -2.29
C LEU A 96 4.16 19.43 -1.51
N ASP A 97 4.13 19.20 -0.22
CA ASP A 97 3.09 19.67 0.70
C ASP A 97 2.97 21.21 0.66
N ALA A 98 4.09 21.92 0.71
CA ALA A 98 4.13 23.37 0.58
C ALA A 98 3.56 23.85 -0.77
N TRP A 99 3.81 23.15 -1.87
CA TRP A 99 3.21 23.48 -3.17
C TRP A 99 1.70 23.24 -3.16
N VAL A 100 1.24 22.11 -2.61
CA VAL A 100 -0.19 21.80 -2.47
C VAL A 100 -0.90 22.89 -1.67
N GLY A 101 -0.39 23.23 -0.48
CA GLY A 101 -0.98 24.26 0.40
C GLY A 101 -1.02 25.65 -0.23
N ALA A 102 -0.06 25.99 -1.11
CA ALA A 102 -0.02 27.28 -1.79
C ALA A 102 -0.93 27.36 -3.03
N HIS A 103 -1.25 26.25 -3.69
CA HIS A 103 -1.86 26.26 -5.03
C HIS A 103 -3.23 25.58 -5.08
N LEU A 104 -3.43 24.43 -4.42
CA LEU A 104 -4.72 23.72 -4.46
C LEU A 104 -5.90 24.57 -3.92
N PRO A 105 -5.77 25.33 -2.81
CA PRO A 105 -6.86 26.19 -2.34
C PRO A 105 -7.31 27.25 -3.36
N LYS A 106 -6.39 27.75 -4.21
CA LYS A 106 -6.74 28.72 -5.27
C LYS A 106 -7.61 28.06 -6.35
N VAL A 107 -7.24 26.86 -6.77
CA VAL A 107 -8.01 26.05 -7.74
C VAL A 107 -9.41 25.80 -7.20
N LEU A 108 -9.51 25.35 -5.96
CA LEU A 108 -10.79 25.03 -5.30
C LEU A 108 -11.69 26.27 -5.14
N ALA A 109 -11.11 27.43 -4.81
CA ALA A 109 -11.84 28.69 -4.71
C ALA A 109 -12.43 29.16 -6.03
N VAL A 110 -11.71 29.00 -7.15
CA VAL A 110 -12.24 29.31 -8.49
C VAL A 110 -13.36 28.35 -8.87
N VAL A 111 -13.18 27.05 -8.63
CA VAL A 111 -14.19 26.02 -8.88
C VAL A 111 -15.49 26.30 -8.09
N GLU A 112 -15.36 26.77 -6.84
CA GLU A 112 -16.50 27.16 -6.01
C GLU A 112 -17.19 28.41 -6.55
N ALA A 113 -16.41 29.43 -6.94
CA ALA A 113 -16.92 30.68 -7.52
C ALA A 113 -17.67 30.42 -8.84
N ASP A 114 -17.30 29.40 -9.60
CA ASP A 114 -17.99 28.96 -10.82
C ASP A 114 -19.29 28.17 -10.53
N GLY A 115 -19.68 28.07 -9.26
CA GLY A 115 -20.92 27.42 -8.83
C GLY A 115 -20.79 25.93 -8.57
N HIS A 116 -19.59 25.44 -8.32
CA HIS A 116 -19.31 24.05 -7.99
C HIS A 116 -18.80 23.92 -6.54
N PRO A 117 -19.71 23.89 -5.54
CA PRO A 117 -19.31 23.78 -4.13
C PRO A 117 -18.46 22.52 -3.90
N ASN A 118 -17.38 22.69 -3.14
CA ASN A 118 -16.43 21.63 -2.91
C ASN A 118 -15.93 21.59 -1.46
N GLY A 119 -15.35 20.46 -1.06
CA GLY A 119 -14.79 20.24 0.27
C GLY A 119 -13.94 18.99 0.36
N PRO A 120 -13.41 18.67 1.54
CA PRO A 120 -12.63 17.44 1.73
C PRO A 120 -13.49 16.19 1.50
N TYR A 121 -12.84 15.07 1.14
CA TYR A 121 -13.51 13.80 0.94
C TYR A 121 -14.22 13.32 2.20
N VAL A 122 -15.51 12.99 2.05
CA VAL A 122 -16.39 12.59 3.16
C VAL A 122 -16.29 11.09 3.40
N ASN A 123 -15.59 10.69 4.47
CA ASN A 123 -15.58 9.34 5.00
C ASN A 123 -15.91 9.37 6.49
N HIS A 124 -17.15 9.04 6.84
CA HIS A 124 -17.63 9.10 8.22
C HIS A 124 -17.05 7.95 9.06
N ILE A 125 -16.71 8.25 10.31
CA ILE A 125 -16.27 7.25 11.32
C ILE A 125 -17.40 6.23 11.56
N SER A 126 -18.66 6.68 11.55
CA SER A 126 -19.83 5.84 11.75
C SER A 126 -20.78 5.89 10.57
N ARG A 127 -21.19 4.74 10.06
CA ARG A 127 -22.22 4.63 9.01
C ARG A 127 -23.63 4.87 9.52
N SER A 128 -23.85 4.83 10.82
CA SER A 128 -25.16 5.03 11.48
C SER A 128 -25.29 6.36 12.21
N ASP A 129 -24.21 7.14 12.30
CA ASP A 129 -24.19 8.46 12.92
C ASP A 129 -23.26 9.39 12.13
N PRO A 130 -23.80 10.24 11.25
CA PRO A 130 -23.00 11.18 10.46
C PRO A 130 -22.31 12.26 11.30
N THR A 131 -22.67 12.42 12.58
CA THR A 131 -22.05 13.42 13.47
C THR A 131 -20.83 12.89 14.24
N ALA A 132 -20.52 11.62 14.12
CA ALA A 132 -19.41 10.98 14.82
C ALA A 132 -18.02 11.47 14.38
N GLY A 133 -17.95 12.27 13.32
CA GLY A 133 -16.71 12.80 12.74
C GLY A 133 -16.38 12.17 11.40
N MET A 134 -15.34 12.71 10.76
CA MET A 134 -14.80 12.24 9.49
C MET A 134 -13.32 11.87 9.62
N ILE A 135 -12.90 10.91 8.84
CA ILE A 135 -11.51 10.44 8.78
C ILE A 135 -11.01 10.32 7.36
N TRP A 136 -9.72 10.48 7.21
CA TRP A 136 -8.99 10.03 6.03
C TRP A 136 -8.00 8.93 6.42
N ASP A 137 -8.26 7.71 5.97
CA ASP A 137 -7.48 6.50 6.28
C ASP A 137 -6.96 5.78 5.02
N VAL A 138 -7.01 6.44 3.84
CA VAL A 138 -6.69 5.82 2.54
C VAL A 138 -5.25 6.14 2.15
N THR A 139 -4.30 5.66 2.93
CA THR A 139 -2.87 5.92 2.76
C THR A 139 -2.07 4.72 2.28
N GLN A 140 -2.70 3.54 2.15
CA GLN A 140 -1.97 2.35 1.72
C GLN A 140 -1.53 2.48 0.25
N PRO A 141 -0.34 1.96 -0.08
CA PRO A 141 0.23 2.02 -1.44
C PRO A 141 -0.58 1.33 -2.54
N ARG A 142 -1.57 0.53 -2.17
CA ARG A 142 -2.54 -0.07 -3.12
C ARG A 142 -3.42 0.98 -3.81
N TYR A 143 -3.56 2.18 -3.23
CA TYR A 143 -4.29 3.32 -3.78
C TYR A 143 -3.36 4.32 -4.44
N SER A 144 -3.88 5.13 -5.36
CA SER A 144 -3.12 6.22 -5.98
C SER A 144 -2.62 7.22 -4.95
N SER A 145 -3.46 7.57 -3.96
CA SER A 145 -3.13 8.51 -2.89
C SER A 145 -1.94 8.08 -2.04
N GLY A 146 -1.74 6.78 -1.81
CA GLY A 146 -0.58 6.26 -1.08
C GLY A 146 0.62 5.89 -1.96
N TYR A 147 0.39 5.57 -3.24
CA TYR A 147 1.46 5.16 -4.16
C TYR A 147 2.33 6.31 -4.67
N PHE A 148 1.70 7.39 -5.13
CA PHE A 148 2.43 8.51 -5.74
C PHE A 148 3.35 9.27 -4.77
N PRO A 149 2.98 9.48 -3.49
CA PRO A 149 3.91 10.03 -2.49
C PRO A 149 5.21 9.25 -2.35
N LEU A 150 5.18 7.90 -2.44
CA LEU A 150 6.38 7.05 -2.42
C LEU A 150 7.34 7.31 -3.60
N ARG A 151 6.85 7.97 -4.64
CA ARG A 151 7.62 8.37 -5.81
C ARG A 151 8.00 9.85 -5.82
N ASN A 152 7.78 10.55 -4.72
CA ASN A 152 7.90 12.00 -4.62
C ASN A 152 7.01 12.71 -5.65
N ARG A 153 5.73 12.33 -5.73
CA ARG A 153 4.72 12.91 -6.62
C ARG A 153 3.47 13.31 -5.85
N ILE A 154 2.89 14.42 -6.26
CA ILE A 154 1.56 14.82 -5.78
C ILE A 154 0.51 13.95 -6.48
N SER A 155 -0.43 13.39 -5.72
CA SER A 155 -1.64 12.76 -6.25
C SER A 155 -2.86 13.41 -5.64
N ILE A 156 -3.69 14.02 -6.47
CA ILE A 156 -4.96 14.62 -6.06
C ILE A 156 -6.07 13.67 -6.44
N LEU A 157 -6.74 13.13 -5.43
CA LEU A 157 -7.95 12.35 -5.61
C LEU A 157 -9.14 13.31 -5.68
N ILE A 158 -9.96 13.20 -6.73
CA ILE A 158 -11.19 13.95 -6.89
C ILE A 158 -12.36 12.98 -6.88
N GLU A 159 -13.33 13.25 -6.01
CA GLU A 159 -14.52 12.41 -5.83
C GLU A 159 -15.78 13.22 -6.18
N MET A 160 -16.40 12.89 -7.31
CA MET A 160 -17.67 13.50 -7.69
C MET A 160 -18.80 12.92 -6.85
N HIS A 161 -19.67 13.78 -6.33
CA HIS A 161 -20.75 13.34 -5.43
C HIS A 161 -21.72 12.38 -6.13
N ALA A 162 -21.84 11.16 -5.60
CA ALA A 162 -22.59 10.05 -6.20
C ALA A 162 -24.05 10.36 -6.56
N HIS A 163 -24.76 11.15 -5.72
CA HIS A 163 -26.19 11.44 -5.85
C HIS A 163 -26.51 12.70 -6.66
N LYS A 164 -25.50 13.52 -6.99
CA LYS A 164 -25.74 14.70 -7.85
C LYS A 164 -26.07 14.29 -9.28
N PRO A 165 -26.80 15.12 -10.04
CA PRO A 165 -27.05 14.87 -11.46
C PRO A 165 -25.75 14.60 -12.22
N PHE A 166 -25.79 13.67 -13.15
CA PHE A 166 -24.59 13.26 -13.91
C PHE A 166 -23.93 14.46 -14.62
N ARG A 167 -24.74 15.36 -15.21
CA ARG A 167 -24.27 16.57 -15.89
C ARG A 167 -23.49 17.47 -14.93
N ASP A 168 -23.98 17.69 -13.72
CA ASP A 168 -23.36 18.60 -12.75
C ASP A 168 -22.00 18.06 -12.28
N ARG A 169 -21.92 16.74 -12.09
CA ARG A 169 -20.63 16.06 -11.78
C ARG A 169 -19.62 16.21 -12.91
N VAL A 170 -20.03 16.03 -14.15
CA VAL A 170 -19.15 16.20 -15.31
C VAL A 170 -18.64 17.64 -15.43
N LEU A 171 -19.52 18.63 -15.23
CA LEU A 171 -19.15 20.04 -15.31
C LEU A 171 -18.22 20.45 -14.16
N ALA A 172 -18.47 20.00 -12.94
CA ALA A 172 -17.61 20.27 -11.79
C ALA A 172 -16.23 19.64 -11.95
N ASN A 173 -16.16 18.40 -12.41
CA ASN A 173 -14.89 17.73 -12.70
C ASN A 173 -14.10 18.45 -13.79
N ARG A 174 -14.77 18.87 -14.85
CA ARG A 174 -14.15 19.65 -15.93
C ARG A 174 -13.61 20.99 -15.42
N ALA A 175 -14.42 21.74 -14.65
CA ALA A 175 -13.99 23.02 -14.06
C ALA A 175 -12.73 22.86 -13.21
N PHE A 176 -12.68 21.79 -12.37
CA PHE A 176 -11.50 21.48 -11.58
C PHE A 176 -10.26 21.19 -12.45
N ILE A 177 -10.41 20.36 -13.49
CA ILE A 177 -9.29 19.98 -14.35
C ILE A 177 -8.80 21.20 -15.14
N ASP A 178 -9.71 21.99 -15.71
CA ASP A 178 -9.37 23.19 -16.50
C ASP A 178 -8.60 24.20 -15.61
N GLU A 179 -9.10 24.51 -14.39
CA GLU A 179 -8.42 25.43 -13.48
C GLU A 179 -7.10 24.89 -12.94
N LEU A 180 -7.01 23.58 -12.64
CA LEU A 180 -5.76 22.96 -12.22
C LEU A 180 -4.69 23.06 -13.33
N ILE A 181 -5.06 22.86 -14.59
CA ILE A 181 -4.16 23.02 -15.74
C ILE A 181 -3.68 24.47 -15.82
N ASP A 182 -4.58 25.43 -15.63
CA ASP A 182 -4.23 26.86 -15.65
C ASP A 182 -3.31 27.23 -14.48
N GLU A 183 -3.58 26.72 -13.26
CA GLU A 183 -2.70 26.95 -12.10
C GLU A 183 -1.33 26.30 -12.28
N VAL A 184 -1.27 25.09 -12.79
CA VAL A 184 0.02 24.44 -13.15
C VAL A 184 0.72 25.22 -14.28
N GLY A 185 0.00 25.80 -15.22
CA GLY A 185 0.56 26.71 -16.22
C GLY A 185 1.25 27.92 -15.60
N ARG A 186 0.68 28.47 -14.53
CA ARG A 186 1.25 29.60 -13.76
C ARG A 186 2.41 29.20 -12.85
N SER A 187 2.29 28.07 -12.15
CA SER A 187 3.19 27.63 -11.09
C SER A 187 4.08 26.43 -11.44
N GLY A 188 4.06 25.93 -12.66
CA GLY A 188 4.71 24.68 -13.04
C GLY A 188 6.22 24.65 -12.81
N ARG A 189 6.91 25.81 -12.86
CA ARG A 189 8.34 25.87 -12.49
C ARG A 189 8.56 25.60 -11.00
N GLU A 190 7.65 26.06 -10.15
CA GLU A 190 7.69 25.82 -8.70
C GLU A 190 7.41 24.35 -8.40
N LEU A 191 6.43 23.74 -9.09
CA LEU A 191 6.12 22.30 -8.99
C LEU A 191 7.34 21.45 -9.39
N VAL A 192 7.96 21.73 -10.55
CA VAL A 192 9.16 21.00 -11.00
C VAL A 192 10.30 21.13 -9.98
N LYS A 193 10.50 22.34 -9.44
CA LYS A 193 11.51 22.58 -8.42
C LYS A 193 11.21 21.75 -7.14
N ALA A 194 9.99 21.79 -6.64
CA ALA A 194 9.57 21.04 -5.45
C ALA A 194 9.79 19.54 -5.62
N VAL A 195 9.42 18.98 -6.79
CA VAL A 195 9.64 17.56 -7.11
C VAL A 195 11.14 17.23 -7.14
N ASN A 196 11.96 18.04 -7.80
CA ASN A 196 13.40 17.79 -7.86
C ASN A 196 14.07 17.87 -6.48
N GLU A 197 13.63 18.79 -5.62
CA GLU A 197 14.11 18.90 -4.24
C GLU A 197 13.70 17.68 -3.39
N ALA A 198 12.47 17.20 -3.53
CA ALA A 198 11.99 16.00 -2.84
C ALA A 198 12.74 14.74 -3.29
N GLU A 199 12.92 14.56 -4.61
CA GLU A 199 13.73 13.47 -5.17
C GLU A 199 15.18 13.54 -4.70
N GLY A 200 15.78 14.74 -4.74
CA GLY A 200 17.15 14.97 -4.29
C GLY A 200 17.33 14.64 -2.80
N ALA A 201 16.35 14.97 -1.95
CA ALA A 201 16.37 14.63 -0.54
C ALA A 201 16.30 13.10 -0.32
N THR A 202 15.42 12.40 -1.06
CA THR A 202 15.33 10.93 -0.98
C THR A 202 16.63 10.26 -1.42
N VAL A 203 17.24 10.72 -2.53
CA VAL A 203 18.52 10.21 -3.01
C VAL A 203 19.63 10.46 -1.99
N ALA A 204 19.70 11.67 -1.42
CA ALA A 204 20.73 12.03 -0.44
C ALA A 204 20.68 11.14 0.82
N MET A 205 19.50 10.70 1.26
CA MET A 205 19.39 9.76 2.39
C MET A 205 19.92 8.35 2.07
N GLY A 206 19.99 8.00 0.79
CA GLY A 206 20.40 6.67 0.33
C GLY A 206 21.88 6.53 -0.01
N VAL A 207 22.65 7.64 -0.18
CA VAL A 207 24.07 7.55 -0.54
C VAL A 207 24.90 6.86 0.53
N ALA A 208 26.03 6.29 0.13
CA ALA A 208 26.84 5.38 0.96
C ALA A 208 27.31 6.01 2.28
N ASP A 209 27.64 7.30 2.27
CA ASP A 209 28.14 8.08 3.42
C ASP A 209 27.06 8.93 4.10
N ALA A 210 25.79 8.76 3.72
CA ALA A 210 24.68 9.46 4.37
C ALA A 210 24.58 9.09 5.85
N GLU A 211 24.20 10.08 6.66
CA GLU A 211 23.87 9.86 8.07
C GLU A 211 22.76 8.81 8.22
N PRO A 212 22.77 8.00 9.29
CA PRO A 212 21.72 7.04 9.55
C PRO A 212 20.33 7.71 9.59
N SER A 213 19.43 7.20 8.81
CA SER A 213 18.04 7.68 8.73
C SER A 213 17.06 6.53 8.91
N LYS A 214 15.77 6.85 8.97
CA LYS A 214 14.69 5.86 9.08
C LYS A 214 13.82 5.89 7.84
N VAL A 215 13.16 4.76 7.58
CA VAL A 215 12.05 4.65 6.63
C VAL A 215 10.76 4.41 7.41
N VAL A 216 9.66 4.97 6.92
CA VAL A 216 8.34 4.68 7.47
C VAL A 216 7.76 3.49 6.72
N VAL A 217 7.48 2.42 7.45
CA VAL A 217 6.93 1.17 6.91
C VAL A 217 5.42 1.17 7.01
N ARG A 218 4.87 1.76 8.07
CA ARG A 218 3.43 1.84 8.28
C ARG A 218 3.02 3.19 8.88
N TRP A 219 1.96 3.74 8.32
CA TRP A 219 1.28 4.93 8.79
C TRP A 219 0.02 4.55 9.57
N LYS A 220 -0.38 5.37 10.49
CA LYS A 220 -1.69 5.35 11.15
C LYS A 220 -2.30 6.74 11.14
N LEU A 221 -3.62 6.80 11.22
CA LEU A 221 -4.33 8.05 11.44
C LEU A 221 -3.97 8.63 12.81
N GLY A 222 -3.62 9.91 12.86
CA GLY A 222 -3.39 10.64 14.10
C GLY A 222 -4.66 10.79 14.92
N ASP A 223 -4.49 11.04 16.20
CA ASP A 223 -5.61 11.23 17.14
C ASP A 223 -6.17 12.66 17.11
N GLU A 224 -5.39 13.63 16.62
CA GLU A 224 -5.80 15.03 16.51
C GLU A 224 -6.53 15.28 15.19
N GLY A 225 -7.56 16.13 15.23
CA GLY A 225 -8.33 16.55 14.07
C GLY A 225 -8.63 18.05 14.12
N GLU A 226 -9.08 18.60 13.03
CA GLU A 226 -9.58 19.96 12.94
C GLU A 226 -11.11 19.99 12.83
N THR A 227 -11.73 21.08 13.29
CA THR A 227 -13.16 21.26 13.12
C THR A 227 -13.45 21.83 11.75
N ILE A 228 -14.32 21.15 11.00
CA ILE A 228 -14.80 21.62 9.70
C ILE A 228 -16.33 21.76 9.72
N THR A 229 -16.84 22.68 8.92
CA THR A 229 -18.27 22.82 8.66
C THR A 229 -18.67 21.94 7.49
N TRP A 230 -19.41 20.88 7.75
CA TRP A 230 -19.93 19.98 6.72
C TRP A 230 -21.37 20.38 6.34
N PRO A 231 -21.62 20.81 5.08
CA PRO A 231 -22.94 21.18 4.60
C PRO A 231 -23.75 19.93 4.20
N ALA A 232 -24.13 19.14 5.18
CA ALA A 232 -24.93 17.94 5.00
C ALA A 232 -26.34 18.27 4.47
N TYR A 233 -26.97 17.35 3.75
CA TYR A 233 -28.42 17.36 3.69
C TYR A 233 -28.98 16.85 5.02
N ASP A 234 -30.13 17.41 5.45
CA ASP A 234 -30.78 16.96 6.69
C ASP A 234 -31.08 15.46 6.64
N TRP A 235 -31.06 14.79 7.77
CA TRP A 235 -31.26 13.35 7.84
C TRP A 235 -32.08 12.91 9.03
N THR A 236 -32.63 11.70 8.93
CA THR A 236 -33.17 10.92 10.04
C THR A 236 -32.38 9.62 10.22
N ILE A 237 -32.30 9.16 11.45
CA ILE A 237 -31.75 7.83 11.75
C ILE A 237 -32.94 6.92 12.05
N GLU A 238 -33.12 5.89 11.23
CA GLU A 238 -34.24 4.99 11.25
C GLU A 238 -33.78 3.57 11.56
N ASP A 239 -34.63 2.78 12.23
CA ASP A 239 -34.42 1.35 12.37
C ASP A 239 -34.73 0.67 11.03
N SER A 240 -33.87 -0.25 10.61
CA SER A 240 -34.13 -1.05 9.42
C SER A 240 -34.94 -2.29 9.77
N GLU A 241 -36.14 -2.37 9.23
CA GLU A 241 -37.02 -3.53 9.40
C GLU A 241 -36.49 -4.80 8.69
N VAL A 242 -35.66 -4.60 7.64
CA VAL A 242 -35.18 -5.71 6.78
C VAL A 242 -33.78 -6.17 7.16
N MET A 243 -32.86 -5.22 7.39
CA MET A 243 -31.45 -5.54 7.62
C MET A 243 -31.08 -5.64 9.13
N GLY A 244 -31.95 -5.15 10.02
CA GLY A 244 -31.62 -4.87 11.41
C GLY A 244 -30.64 -3.68 11.54
N GLY A 245 -30.51 -3.12 12.76
CA GLY A 245 -29.64 -1.97 13.01
C GLY A 245 -30.19 -0.64 12.48
N LYS A 246 -29.34 0.39 12.49
CA LYS A 246 -29.68 1.76 12.11
C LYS A 246 -29.29 2.05 10.66
N ARG A 247 -30.08 2.89 9.97
CA ARG A 247 -29.75 3.47 8.67
C ARG A 247 -29.95 4.98 8.71
N VAL A 248 -29.08 5.71 8.02
CA VAL A 248 -29.21 7.14 7.81
C VAL A 248 -30.02 7.36 6.53
N ARG A 249 -31.04 8.22 6.61
CA ARG A 249 -31.85 8.63 5.48
C ARG A 249 -31.74 10.13 5.31
N TYR A 250 -31.05 10.56 4.27
CA TYR A 250 -30.89 11.96 3.91
C TYR A 250 -32.13 12.53 3.24
N ARG A 251 -32.36 13.86 3.40
CA ARG A 251 -33.43 14.64 2.79
C ARG A 251 -32.83 15.66 1.81
N PRO A 252 -32.60 15.31 0.54
CA PRO A 252 -32.00 16.22 -0.42
C PRO A 252 -32.76 17.55 -0.53
N GLY A 253 -32.02 18.65 -0.56
CA GLY A 253 -32.54 20.02 -0.68
C GLY A 253 -32.65 20.79 0.63
N GLU A 254 -32.59 20.15 1.79
CA GLU A 254 -32.56 20.82 3.11
C GLU A 254 -31.12 20.74 3.64
N ILE A 255 -30.36 21.83 3.53
CA ILE A 255 -28.96 21.88 3.98
C ILE A 255 -28.95 22.14 5.49
N ARG A 256 -28.16 21.35 6.20
CA ARG A 256 -27.81 21.46 7.58
C ARG A 256 -26.31 21.60 7.73
N GLU A 257 -25.82 22.72 8.22
CA GLU A 257 -24.40 22.85 8.55
C GLU A 257 -24.10 22.11 9.85
N VAL A 258 -23.12 21.27 9.83
CA VAL A 258 -22.70 20.43 10.96
C VAL A 258 -21.21 20.62 11.19
N GLU A 259 -20.88 21.07 12.40
CA GLU A 259 -19.49 21.10 12.84
C GLU A 259 -19.04 19.67 13.16
N LEU A 260 -18.01 19.19 12.45
CA LEU A 260 -17.44 17.85 12.61
C LEU A 260 -15.94 17.92 12.87
N GLU A 261 -15.46 16.99 13.67
CA GLU A 261 -14.04 16.70 13.72
C GLU A 261 -13.63 15.96 12.44
N TRP A 262 -12.62 16.47 11.74
CA TRP A 262 -11.99 15.83 10.59
C TRP A 262 -10.56 15.47 10.95
N ARG A 263 -10.28 14.17 11.04
CA ARG A 263 -8.95 13.62 11.28
C ARG A 263 -8.36 13.13 9.97
N HIS A 264 -7.26 13.73 9.54
CA HIS A 264 -6.65 13.45 8.23
C HIS A 264 -5.12 13.33 8.30
N LEU A 265 -4.50 13.89 9.33
CA LEU A 265 -3.05 13.82 9.47
C LEU A 265 -2.60 12.41 9.83
N GLN A 266 -1.54 11.96 9.16
CA GLN A 266 -0.97 10.65 9.38
C GLN A 266 0.23 10.72 10.31
N GLU A 267 0.42 9.71 11.14
CA GLU A 267 1.57 9.54 12.01
C GLU A 267 2.31 8.25 11.64
N ALA A 268 3.64 8.27 11.76
CA ALA A 268 4.45 7.07 11.57
C ALA A 268 4.18 6.05 12.69
N GLU A 269 3.51 4.96 12.36
CA GLU A 269 3.24 3.87 13.31
C GLU A 269 4.45 2.95 13.46
N LEU A 270 5.08 2.58 12.34
CA LEU A 270 6.26 1.73 12.33
C LEU A 270 7.37 2.36 11.48
N THR A 271 8.53 2.54 12.10
CA THR A 271 9.74 2.99 11.41
C THR A 271 10.87 2.00 11.59
N LEU A 272 11.65 1.78 10.55
CA LEU A 272 12.86 0.96 10.57
C LEU A 272 14.09 1.79 10.19
N ALA A 273 15.28 1.33 10.56
CA ALA A 273 16.52 1.92 10.04
C ALA A 273 16.54 1.77 8.50
N ARG A 274 16.86 2.84 7.76
CA ARG A 274 16.98 2.81 6.31
C ARG A 274 18.14 1.92 5.89
N PRO A 275 17.94 0.89 5.06
CA PRO A 275 19.05 0.13 4.48
C PRO A 275 19.76 0.95 3.39
N ARG A 276 20.96 0.57 3.04
CA ARG A 276 21.69 1.09 1.86
C ARG A 276 21.14 0.53 0.56
N GLY A 277 20.33 -0.50 0.64
CA GLY A 277 19.60 -1.12 -0.45
C GLY A 277 19.08 -2.49 -0.07
N TYR A 278 18.42 -3.12 -1.02
CA TYR A 278 17.92 -4.48 -0.90
C TYR A 278 18.61 -5.41 -1.90
N LEU A 279 18.90 -6.63 -1.44
CA LEU A 279 19.31 -7.74 -2.28
C LEU A 279 18.14 -8.71 -2.41
N VAL A 280 17.74 -9.00 -3.64
CA VAL A 280 16.74 -10.03 -3.95
C VAL A 280 17.46 -11.24 -4.51
N LEU A 281 17.34 -12.39 -3.87
CA LEU A 281 17.97 -13.63 -4.33
C LEU A 281 17.48 -14.01 -5.72
N ALA A 282 18.38 -14.55 -6.53
CA ALA A 282 18.04 -15.09 -7.85
C ALA A 282 16.97 -16.19 -7.75
N GLY A 283 16.10 -16.30 -8.77
CA GLY A 283 15.06 -17.32 -8.84
C GLY A 283 13.65 -16.87 -8.41
N TRP A 284 13.44 -15.57 -8.21
CA TRP A 284 12.13 -15.01 -7.88
C TRP A 284 11.60 -14.08 -8.99
N PRO A 285 11.19 -14.63 -10.15
CA PRO A 285 10.80 -13.83 -11.31
C PRO A 285 9.60 -12.89 -11.02
N GLN A 286 8.71 -13.25 -10.09
CA GLN A 286 7.58 -12.40 -9.70
C GLN A 286 8.07 -11.09 -9.02
N ILE A 287 9.13 -11.17 -8.22
CA ILE A 287 9.72 -9.98 -7.58
C ILE A 287 10.47 -9.16 -8.65
N GLU A 288 11.21 -9.83 -9.54
CA GLU A 288 11.89 -9.18 -10.66
C GLU A 288 10.89 -8.38 -11.53
N GLU A 289 9.73 -8.97 -11.86
CA GLU A 289 8.68 -8.32 -12.63
C GLU A 289 8.12 -7.07 -11.91
N LEU A 290 7.89 -7.15 -10.61
CA LEU A 290 7.44 -6.00 -9.80
C LEU A 290 8.46 -4.87 -9.79
N VAL A 291 9.72 -5.17 -9.52
CA VAL A 291 10.82 -4.19 -9.50
C VAL A 291 10.95 -3.47 -10.84
N ALA A 292 10.93 -4.23 -11.95
CA ALA A 292 10.96 -3.67 -13.29
C ALA A 292 9.70 -2.84 -13.62
N GLY A 293 8.52 -3.33 -13.23
CA GLY A 293 7.24 -2.65 -13.44
C GLY A 293 7.18 -1.29 -12.78
N HIS A 294 7.76 -1.15 -11.58
CA HIS A 294 7.86 0.13 -10.88
C HIS A 294 9.00 1.02 -11.39
N GLY A 295 9.84 0.53 -12.31
CA GLY A 295 10.98 1.28 -12.83
C GLY A 295 12.03 1.61 -11.78
N LEU A 296 12.21 0.74 -10.79
CA LEU A 296 13.27 0.88 -9.80
C LEU A 296 14.63 0.68 -10.46
N ARG A 297 15.59 1.57 -10.16
CA ARG A 297 16.97 1.38 -10.60
C ARG A 297 17.53 0.14 -9.93
N THR A 298 17.94 -0.80 -10.75
CA THR A 298 18.29 -2.14 -10.32
C THR A 298 19.51 -2.63 -11.08
N PHE A 299 20.30 -3.46 -10.42
CA PHE A 299 21.47 -4.11 -10.97
C PHE A 299 21.42 -5.59 -10.69
N ARG A 300 22.18 -6.38 -11.44
CA ARG A 300 22.34 -7.81 -11.24
C ARG A 300 23.77 -8.12 -10.82
N LEU A 301 23.95 -8.94 -9.78
CA LEU A 301 25.27 -9.41 -9.38
C LEU A 301 25.91 -10.23 -10.48
N SER A 302 27.15 -9.90 -10.87
CA SER A 302 27.90 -10.59 -11.93
C SER A 302 28.50 -11.91 -11.45
N GLN A 303 28.74 -12.06 -10.14
CA GLN A 303 29.38 -13.24 -9.53
C GLN A 303 28.81 -13.50 -8.14
N ASP A 304 29.06 -14.71 -7.62
CA ASP A 304 28.78 -15.04 -6.22
C ASP A 304 29.56 -14.12 -5.28
N THR A 305 28.88 -13.57 -4.29
CA THR A 305 29.48 -12.54 -3.43
C THR A 305 29.16 -12.81 -1.96
N GLU A 306 30.20 -12.81 -1.10
CA GLU A 306 30.05 -12.92 0.34
C GLU A 306 29.79 -11.54 0.93
N LEU A 307 28.65 -11.36 1.61
CA LEU A 307 28.24 -10.08 2.20
C LEU A 307 27.70 -10.25 3.62
N GLU A 308 27.91 -9.23 4.46
CA GLU A 308 27.13 -9.07 5.67
C GLU A 308 25.78 -8.43 5.30
N VAL A 309 24.70 -9.14 5.59
CA VAL A 309 23.33 -8.72 5.32
C VAL A 309 22.46 -8.87 6.56
N GLU A 310 21.37 -8.15 6.60
CA GLU A 310 20.31 -8.39 7.58
C GLU A 310 19.24 -9.23 6.90
N THR A 311 19.14 -10.49 7.32
CA THR A 311 18.10 -11.43 6.89
C THR A 311 16.83 -11.22 7.69
N VAL A 312 15.70 -11.55 7.07
CA VAL A 312 14.38 -11.45 7.68
C VAL A 312 13.73 -12.84 7.65
N ARG A 313 13.33 -13.32 8.81
CA ARG A 313 12.60 -14.57 8.94
C ARG A 313 11.21 -14.33 9.50
N LEU A 314 10.23 -14.95 8.89
CA LEU A 314 8.83 -14.88 9.25
C LEU A 314 8.37 -16.22 9.86
N SER A 315 7.57 -16.14 10.91
CA SER A 315 6.99 -17.32 11.55
C SER A 315 5.52 -17.08 11.93
N SER A 316 4.81 -18.15 12.30
CA SER A 316 3.42 -18.07 12.75
C SER A 316 2.48 -17.32 11.81
N PRO A 317 2.46 -17.63 10.47
CA PRO A 317 1.61 -16.87 9.54
C PRO A 317 0.13 -17.10 9.83
N GLU A 318 -0.63 -16.01 9.87
CA GLU A 318 -2.09 -16.02 9.89
C GLU A 318 -2.61 -15.56 8.52
N PHE A 319 -3.46 -16.38 7.91
CA PHE A 319 -4.03 -16.09 6.60
C PHE A 319 -5.46 -15.60 6.72
N ALA A 320 -5.87 -14.68 5.85
CA ALA A 320 -7.25 -14.25 5.74
C ALA A 320 -8.19 -15.44 5.52
N THR A 321 -9.40 -15.36 6.06
CA THR A 321 -10.42 -16.40 5.92
C THR A 321 -11.17 -16.37 4.57
N SER A 322 -10.99 -15.28 3.82
CA SER A 322 -11.57 -15.08 2.50
C SER A 322 -10.60 -14.40 1.56
N SER A 323 -10.83 -14.55 0.25
CA SER A 323 -10.01 -13.87 -0.76
C SER A 323 -10.32 -12.38 -0.84
N PHE A 324 -9.29 -11.58 -1.07
CA PHE A 324 -9.37 -10.17 -1.40
C PHE A 324 -8.56 -9.90 -2.68
N GLN A 325 -9.20 -9.29 -3.69
CA GLN A 325 -8.55 -9.03 -4.99
C GLN A 325 -7.84 -10.25 -5.60
N GLY A 326 -8.48 -11.42 -5.49
CA GLY A 326 -8.00 -12.67 -6.09
C GLY A 326 -6.93 -13.43 -5.31
N VAL A 327 -6.56 -13.02 -4.10
CA VAL A 327 -5.60 -13.72 -3.24
C VAL A 327 -6.12 -13.85 -1.80
N VAL A 328 -5.65 -14.87 -1.10
CA VAL A 328 -5.77 -14.98 0.36
C VAL A 328 -4.56 -14.25 0.96
N MET A 329 -4.80 -13.11 1.59
CA MET A 329 -3.72 -12.30 2.17
C MET A 329 -3.13 -12.95 3.42
N VAL A 330 -1.87 -12.63 3.71
CA VAL A 330 -1.25 -12.92 5.01
C VAL A 330 -1.54 -11.72 5.91
N GLU A 331 -2.36 -11.94 6.95
CA GLU A 331 -2.84 -10.86 7.83
C GLU A 331 -1.90 -10.57 8.98
N ASP A 332 -1.26 -11.61 9.54
CA ASP A 332 -0.30 -11.46 10.61
C ASP A 332 0.82 -12.49 10.55
N PHE A 333 1.95 -12.18 11.16
CA PHE A 333 3.13 -13.04 11.29
C PHE A 333 4.14 -12.41 12.27
N GLU A 334 4.97 -13.24 12.86
CA GLU A 334 6.12 -12.79 13.65
C GLU A 334 7.31 -12.52 12.73
N VAL A 335 8.10 -11.47 13.05
CA VAL A 335 9.28 -11.07 12.29
C VAL A 335 10.52 -11.15 13.18
N SER A 336 11.55 -11.86 12.71
CA SER A 336 12.89 -11.80 13.29
C SER A 336 13.90 -11.32 12.27
N ARG A 337 14.87 -10.51 12.72
CA ARG A 337 15.95 -9.97 11.89
C ARG A 337 17.30 -10.35 12.49
N GLU A 338 18.19 -10.82 11.63
CA GLU A 338 19.53 -11.24 12.05
C GLU A 338 20.59 -10.72 11.07
N ARG A 339 21.69 -10.20 11.59
CA ARG A 339 22.86 -9.83 10.77
C ARG A 339 23.80 -10.99 10.68
N GLU A 340 24.07 -11.41 9.48
CA GLU A 340 24.93 -12.55 9.22
C GLU A 340 25.68 -12.42 7.89
N LYS A 341 26.77 -13.15 7.74
CA LYS A 341 27.47 -13.29 6.47
C LYS A 341 26.74 -14.33 5.63
N ARG A 342 26.42 -13.95 4.40
CA ARG A 342 25.76 -14.83 3.43
C ARG A 342 26.50 -14.82 2.11
N SER A 343 26.54 -16.00 1.47
CA SER A 343 26.89 -16.12 0.07
C SER A 343 25.67 -15.79 -0.78
N ILE A 344 25.74 -14.71 -1.53
CA ILE A 344 24.68 -14.23 -2.42
C ILE A 344 25.01 -14.68 -3.83
N PRO A 345 24.17 -15.49 -4.49
CA PRO A 345 24.49 -16.04 -5.80
C PRO A 345 24.50 -14.97 -6.89
N ALA A 346 25.33 -15.18 -7.90
CA ALA A 346 25.30 -14.43 -9.16
C ALA A 346 23.87 -14.40 -9.73
N GLY A 347 23.50 -13.30 -10.37
CA GLY A 347 22.15 -13.11 -10.89
C GLY A 347 21.14 -12.56 -9.88
N SER A 348 21.47 -12.49 -8.58
CA SER A 348 20.65 -11.77 -7.60
C SER A 348 20.57 -10.28 -7.92
N LEU A 349 19.44 -9.64 -7.56
CA LEU A 349 19.23 -8.22 -7.84
C LEU A 349 19.72 -7.35 -6.68
N TRP A 350 20.38 -6.25 -7.02
CA TRP A 350 20.70 -5.15 -6.13
C TRP A 350 19.84 -3.93 -6.43
N ILE A 351 19.10 -3.44 -5.43
CA ILE A 351 18.26 -2.25 -5.50
C ILE A 351 18.83 -1.23 -4.52
N PRO A 352 19.64 -0.26 -4.98
CA PRO A 352 20.28 0.73 -4.12
C PRO A 352 19.31 1.76 -3.58
N ALA A 353 19.59 2.29 -2.39
CA ALA A 353 18.73 3.28 -1.73
C ALA A 353 18.85 4.70 -2.29
N ASP A 354 19.93 5.01 -3.01
CA ASP A 354 20.19 6.33 -3.58
C ASP A 354 19.41 6.58 -4.88
N GLN A 355 18.10 6.36 -4.84
CA GLN A 355 17.19 6.59 -5.97
C GLN A 355 15.88 7.26 -5.54
N PRO A 356 15.24 8.06 -6.42
CA PRO A 356 14.05 8.85 -6.06
C PRO A 356 12.85 8.02 -5.58
N SER A 357 12.68 6.81 -6.11
CA SER A 357 11.54 5.94 -5.81
C SER A 357 11.88 4.83 -4.81
N PHE A 358 12.89 5.03 -3.94
CA PHE A 358 13.30 3.99 -2.99
C PHE A 358 12.20 3.59 -2.01
N GLU A 359 11.31 4.52 -1.64
CA GLU A 359 10.19 4.22 -0.74
C GLU A 359 9.22 3.17 -1.34
N VAL A 360 9.15 3.04 -2.67
CA VAL A 360 8.41 1.95 -3.32
C VAL A 360 9.05 0.59 -2.99
N ALA A 361 10.38 0.50 -3.00
CA ALA A 361 11.08 -0.72 -2.61
C ALA A 361 10.87 -1.04 -1.13
N VAL A 362 10.86 -0.02 -0.26
CA VAL A 362 10.53 -0.20 1.18
C VAL A 362 9.15 -0.83 1.34
N GLN A 363 8.13 -0.28 0.69
CA GLN A 363 6.76 -0.78 0.79
C GLN A 363 6.56 -2.17 0.15
N LEU A 364 7.37 -2.53 -0.83
CA LEU A 364 7.37 -3.88 -1.40
C LEU A 364 8.04 -4.90 -0.47
N PHE A 365 9.16 -4.55 0.15
CA PHE A 365 10.10 -5.51 0.74
C PHE A 365 10.09 -5.60 2.25
N GLU A 366 9.68 -4.55 2.96
CA GLU A 366 9.50 -4.67 4.40
C GLU A 366 8.21 -5.46 4.68
N PRO A 367 8.30 -6.64 5.30
CA PRO A 367 7.13 -7.53 5.42
C PRO A 367 5.97 -6.90 6.19
N GLU A 368 6.25 -6.02 7.16
CA GLU A 368 5.23 -5.35 7.96
C GLU A 368 4.49 -4.23 7.20
N ALA A 369 4.97 -3.83 6.02
CA ALA A 369 4.26 -2.86 5.19
C ALA A 369 2.89 -3.41 4.74
N PRO A 370 1.85 -2.56 4.69
CA PRO A 370 0.46 -3.02 4.47
C PRO A 370 0.24 -3.69 3.10
N ASP A 371 1.10 -3.39 2.14
CA ASP A 371 1.01 -3.90 0.76
C ASP A 371 2.27 -4.64 0.31
N SER A 372 3.04 -5.19 1.26
CA SER A 372 4.26 -5.93 0.95
C SER A 372 4.01 -7.18 0.11
N ILE A 373 5.08 -7.67 -0.55
CA ILE A 373 5.08 -8.96 -1.27
C ILE A 373 4.70 -10.14 -0.36
N VAL A 374 4.91 -10.01 0.96
CA VAL A 374 4.50 -11.01 1.95
C VAL A 374 2.98 -10.97 2.13
N ARG A 375 2.42 -9.80 2.44
CA ARG A 375 0.98 -9.66 2.70
C ARG A 375 0.13 -10.03 1.50
N TRP A 376 0.58 -9.70 0.30
CA TRP A 376 -0.08 -10.09 -0.95
C TRP A 376 0.20 -11.53 -1.41
N GLY A 377 0.92 -12.30 -0.62
CA GLY A 377 1.14 -13.72 -0.90
C GLY A 377 2.09 -14.01 -2.07
N VAL A 378 2.83 -13.03 -2.58
CA VAL A 378 3.78 -13.22 -3.70
C VAL A 378 4.86 -14.25 -3.34
N VAL A 379 5.23 -14.29 -2.07
CA VAL A 379 6.26 -15.18 -1.52
C VAL A 379 5.71 -16.20 -0.52
N SER A 380 4.41 -16.51 -0.55
CA SER A 380 3.77 -17.42 0.44
C SER A 380 4.40 -18.81 0.50
N SER A 381 5.07 -19.26 -0.57
CA SER A 381 5.81 -20.51 -0.57
C SER A 381 6.93 -20.59 0.48
N LEU A 382 7.38 -19.46 1.01
CA LEU A 382 8.38 -19.42 2.09
C LEU A 382 7.88 -20.04 3.41
N PHE A 383 6.56 -20.01 3.64
CA PHE A 383 5.96 -20.60 4.84
C PHE A 383 5.82 -22.13 4.76
N GLU A 384 6.04 -22.69 3.59
CA GLU A 384 5.91 -24.10 3.36
C GLU A 384 7.24 -24.83 3.58
N ARG A 385 7.18 -25.91 4.33
CA ARG A 385 8.30 -26.84 4.44
C ARG A 385 8.46 -27.65 3.16
N LYS A 386 9.67 -27.71 2.58
CA LYS A 386 9.96 -28.45 1.34
C LYS A 386 10.64 -29.80 1.59
N ILE A 387 11.24 -30.00 2.78
CA ILE A 387 11.93 -31.20 3.19
C ILE A 387 11.18 -31.83 4.36
N TYR A 388 11.30 -33.12 4.55
CA TYR A 388 10.75 -33.86 5.68
C TYR A 388 11.70 -34.95 6.13
N ILE A 389 11.54 -35.44 7.35
CA ILE A 389 12.29 -36.55 7.90
C ILE A 389 11.33 -37.73 8.18
N GLY A 390 11.75 -38.95 7.92
CA GLY A 390 10.98 -40.14 8.26
C GLY A 390 10.87 -40.32 9.78
N PRO A 391 9.74 -40.83 10.27
CA PRO A 391 9.49 -40.95 11.73
C PRO A 391 10.52 -41.85 12.43
N ASP A 392 11.00 -42.94 11.78
CA ASP A 392 11.99 -43.85 12.37
C ASP A 392 13.33 -43.16 12.62
N LEU A 393 13.81 -42.38 11.64
CA LEU A 393 15.05 -41.62 11.79
C LEU A 393 14.87 -40.50 12.84
N LEU A 394 13.73 -39.83 12.83
CA LEU A 394 13.44 -38.80 13.85
C LEU A 394 13.44 -39.38 15.27
N GLU A 395 12.83 -40.54 15.47
CA GLU A 395 12.80 -41.23 16.75
C GLU A 395 14.21 -41.60 17.24
N GLN A 396 15.07 -42.06 16.32
CA GLN A 396 16.47 -42.32 16.63
C GLN A 396 17.21 -41.07 17.07
N LEU A 397 17.14 -40.00 16.27
CA LEU A 397 17.80 -38.72 16.60
C LEU A 397 17.27 -38.09 17.87
N ALA A 398 15.95 -38.16 18.12
CA ALA A 398 15.36 -37.69 19.36
C ALA A 398 15.91 -38.41 20.60
N LYS A 399 16.09 -39.73 20.53
CA LYS A 399 16.70 -40.50 21.62
C LYS A 399 18.17 -40.11 21.84
N GLU A 400 18.91 -39.87 20.80
CA GLU A 400 20.29 -39.35 20.88
C GLU A 400 20.31 -37.97 21.55
N MET A 401 19.47 -37.03 21.09
CA MET A 401 19.38 -35.68 21.64
C MET A 401 18.93 -35.66 23.12
N LEU A 402 18.09 -36.61 23.54
CA LEU A 402 17.68 -36.75 24.96
C LEU A 402 18.84 -37.11 25.90
N THR A 403 20.01 -37.50 25.41
CA THR A 403 21.21 -37.66 26.22
C THR A 403 21.79 -36.34 26.73
N ASP A 404 21.45 -35.24 26.08
CA ASP A 404 21.77 -33.87 26.52
C ASP A 404 20.75 -33.42 27.59
N ASP A 405 21.23 -33.04 28.77
CA ASP A 405 20.41 -32.65 29.90
C ASP A 405 19.58 -31.41 29.63
N LYS A 406 20.11 -30.45 28.83
CA LYS A 406 19.40 -29.23 28.43
C LYS A 406 18.22 -29.58 27.52
N VAL A 407 18.45 -30.38 26.49
CA VAL A 407 17.38 -30.81 25.56
C VAL A 407 16.31 -31.60 26.30
N ARG A 408 16.71 -32.46 27.24
CA ARG A 408 15.78 -33.26 28.08
C ARG A 408 14.90 -32.32 28.91
N SER A 409 15.48 -31.36 29.60
CA SER A 409 14.76 -30.38 30.40
C SER A 409 13.76 -29.54 29.58
N GLU A 410 14.18 -29.08 28.40
CA GLU A 410 13.30 -28.37 27.48
C GLU A 410 12.14 -29.25 27.00
N TRP A 411 12.40 -30.52 26.69
CA TRP A 411 11.36 -31.48 26.28
C TRP A 411 10.36 -31.77 27.40
N GLU A 412 10.82 -31.97 28.62
CA GLU A 412 9.98 -32.20 29.78
C GLU A 412 9.11 -30.96 30.10
N ALA A 413 9.68 -29.78 29.96
CA ALA A 413 8.96 -28.50 30.07
C ALA A 413 7.87 -28.37 28.99
N ALA A 414 8.17 -28.70 27.73
CA ALA A 414 7.19 -28.69 26.65
C ALA A 414 6.05 -29.71 26.90
N LEU A 415 6.34 -30.90 27.42
CA LEU A 415 5.33 -31.89 27.77
C LEU A 415 4.44 -31.46 28.96
N GLY A 416 4.85 -30.43 29.71
CA GLY A 416 4.03 -29.83 30.76
C GLY A 416 2.80 -29.09 30.22
N ASP A 417 2.79 -28.71 28.95
CA ASP A 417 1.61 -28.20 28.24
C ASP A 417 0.73 -29.39 27.79
N PRO A 418 -0.52 -29.53 28.31
CA PRO A 418 -1.38 -30.63 27.93
C PRO A 418 -1.80 -30.69 26.47
N GLU A 419 -1.90 -29.53 25.80
CA GLU A 419 -2.26 -29.46 24.38
C GLU A 419 -1.08 -29.90 23.52
N PHE A 420 0.14 -29.45 23.81
CA PHE A 420 1.34 -29.94 23.18
C PHE A 420 1.55 -31.45 23.41
N ALA A 421 1.41 -31.92 24.65
CA ALA A 421 1.65 -33.30 25.00
C ALA A 421 0.72 -34.29 24.27
N LYS A 422 -0.51 -33.86 23.94
CA LYS A 422 -1.51 -34.66 23.21
C LYS A 422 -1.40 -34.53 21.70
N ASN A 423 -0.58 -33.63 21.20
CA ASN A 423 -0.49 -33.34 19.75
C ASN A 423 0.76 -34.00 19.12
N PRO A 424 0.60 -35.16 18.44
CA PRO A 424 1.73 -35.86 17.81
C PRO A 424 2.46 -35.00 16.74
N GLY A 425 1.71 -34.15 16.02
CA GLY A 425 2.27 -33.25 15.01
C GLY A 425 3.15 -32.16 15.64
N ALA A 426 2.70 -31.54 16.72
CA ALA A 426 3.51 -30.56 17.45
C ALA A 426 4.78 -31.18 18.02
N ARG A 427 4.66 -32.39 18.62
CA ARG A 427 5.80 -33.17 19.13
C ARG A 427 6.78 -33.53 18.03
N TYR A 428 6.30 -34.03 16.86
CA TYR A 428 7.13 -34.30 15.69
C TYR A 428 7.90 -33.03 15.26
N MET A 429 7.21 -31.90 15.14
CA MET A 429 7.81 -30.63 14.71
C MET A 429 8.84 -30.11 15.72
N TRP A 430 8.61 -30.31 17.03
CA TRP A 430 9.54 -29.90 18.08
C TRP A 430 10.90 -30.62 17.95
N TRP A 431 10.89 -31.91 17.69
CA TRP A 431 12.09 -32.71 17.44
C TRP A 431 12.71 -32.36 16.08
N TYR A 432 11.91 -32.36 15.02
CA TYR A 432 12.40 -32.15 13.66
C TYR A 432 13.16 -30.83 13.53
N ARG A 433 12.68 -29.74 14.11
CA ARG A 433 13.37 -28.43 14.12
C ARG A 433 14.75 -28.44 14.78
N ARG A 434 15.07 -29.44 15.57
CA ARG A 434 16.35 -29.62 16.26
C ARG A 434 17.31 -30.56 15.53
N THR A 435 16.88 -31.13 14.42
CA THR A 435 17.72 -32.03 13.63
C THR A 435 18.46 -31.26 12.53
N PRO A 436 19.61 -31.79 12.04
CA PRO A 436 20.30 -31.24 10.87
C PRO A 436 19.51 -31.38 9.56
N TYR A 437 18.36 -32.04 9.58
CA TYR A 437 17.46 -32.18 8.43
C TYR A 437 16.39 -31.08 8.39
N TRP A 438 16.39 -30.16 9.36
CA TRP A 438 15.47 -29.06 9.32
C TRP A 438 15.71 -28.18 8.11
N ASP A 439 14.64 -27.78 7.45
CA ASP A 439 14.69 -26.84 6.34
C ASP A 439 14.84 -25.41 6.87
N GLU A 440 16.07 -24.93 6.89
CA GLU A 440 16.39 -23.59 7.39
C GLU A 440 15.87 -22.46 6.50
N THR A 441 15.37 -22.79 5.28
CA THR A 441 14.77 -21.79 4.39
C THR A 441 13.33 -21.45 4.74
N VAL A 442 12.67 -22.24 5.61
CA VAL A 442 11.30 -21.96 6.03
C VAL A 442 11.22 -20.58 6.70
N GLY A 443 10.33 -19.76 6.18
CA GLY A 443 10.11 -18.38 6.64
C GLY A 443 11.19 -17.39 6.25
N LEU A 444 12.30 -17.82 5.64
CA LEU A 444 13.36 -16.90 5.25
C LEU A 444 12.95 -16.09 4.01
N LEU A 445 12.84 -14.78 4.17
CA LEU A 445 12.50 -13.88 3.07
C LEU A 445 13.62 -13.88 2.01
N PRO A 446 13.31 -13.98 0.72
CA PRO A 446 14.32 -13.93 -0.34
C PRO A 446 14.86 -12.52 -0.60
N VAL A 447 14.48 -11.57 0.22
CA VAL A 447 14.95 -10.19 0.19
C VAL A 447 15.72 -9.91 1.47
N MET A 448 16.95 -9.41 1.31
CA MET A 448 17.86 -9.09 2.41
C MET A 448 18.14 -7.59 2.43
N ARG A 449 18.31 -7.04 3.61
CA ARG A 449 18.64 -5.64 3.82
C ARG A 449 20.15 -5.46 3.93
N VAL A 450 20.72 -4.57 3.16
CA VAL A 450 22.15 -4.21 3.26
C VAL A 450 22.26 -2.94 4.10
N MET A 451 22.86 -3.06 5.28
CA MET A 451 22.87 -1.97 6.26
C MET A 451 24.14 -1.10 6.22
N ALA A 452 25.21 -1.59 5.59
CA ALA A 452 26.48 -0.89 5.43
C ALA A 452 26.79 -0.63 3.96
N PRO A 453 27.63 0.36 3.63
CA PRO A 453 28.12 0.51 2.25
C PRO A 453 28.81 -0.75 1.76
N VAL A 454 28.55 -1.12 0.52
CA VAL A 454 29.10 -2.31 -0.13
C VAL A 454 29.66 -1.96 -1.50
N ASP A 455 30.75 -2.63 -1.88
CA ASP A 455 31.28 -2.58 -3.24
C ASP A 455 30.90 -3.89 -3.94
N LEU A 456 30.10 -3.79 -4.99
CA LEU A 456 29.50 -4.92 -5.68
C LEU A 456 29.91 -4.94 -7.15
N ASP A 457 30.28 -6.13 -7.64
CA ASP A 457 30.42 -6.35 -9.09
C ASP A 457 29.04 -6.55 -9.69
N ILE A 458 28.52 -5.53 -10.38
CA ILE A 458 27.13 -5.42 -10.81
C ILE A 458 27.01 -4.97 -12.27
N GLU A 459 25.95 -5.45 -12.94
CA GLU A 459 25.52 -5.00 -14.27
C GLU A 459 24.14 -4.37 -14.19
N PRO A 460 23.82 -3.32 -15.01
CA PRO A 460 22.47 -2.76 -15.09
C PRO A 460 21.41 -3.80 -15.45
N TRP A 461 20.24 -3.75 -14.80
CA TRP A 461 19.10 -4.63 -15.09
C TRP A 461 17.78 -3.85 -15.04
N PRO A 462 16.82 -4.10 -15.95
CA PRO A 462 17.00 -4.90 -17.16
C PRO A 462 18.08 -4.30 -18.08
N ARG A 463 18.68 -5.15 -18.88
CA ARG A 463 19.66 -4.66 -19.90
C ARG A 463 18.92 -3.70 -20.83
N PRO A 464 19.55 -2.56 -21.21
CA PRO A 464 18.95 -1.56 -22.09
C PRO A 464 18.49 -2.14 -23.44
#